data_436e56dd0e0cf3ce46ba748a7eadbcfe
#
_entry.id   436e56dd0e0cf3ce46ba748a7eadbcfe
#
_cell.length_a   1.000
_cell.length_b   1.000
_cell.length_c   1.000
_cell.angle_alpha   90.00
_cell.angle_beta   90.00
_cell.angle_gamma   90.00
#
_symmetry.space_group_name_H-M   'P 1'
#
loop_
_entity.id
_entity.type
_entity.pdbx_description
1 polymer ?
#
loop_
_entity_poly.entity_id
_entity_poly.type
_entity_poly.pdbx_seq_one_letter_code
_entity_poly.pdbx_strand_id
1 'polypeptide(L)'
;MTGLLPVALLAVPLLGALLLLVAPSALRPWLRVYGLVVSGAALVLAVVMVATFDYGQAARPQFAVEREWISGLGLHFRLAVDGISLPLVALTALLTFLCFVYLSWGDARGPGQLLRARAGGARPRALVFTLLVLEVGMIGTFLALDLLLFFVFFEIVLIPMYFLIAVWGGKGRRGASIKFILYTLLGSVVMLLGLLLVWARTGTLDIVALGQAHGAGMPRAVQILAFVAIGVGLAVKTPMWPLHTWLPDAHTEAPTVGSVLLAGVLLKMGTYGFARIAIPVLPEGAVAVAPWLGAFAVVGIVYGALACLAQRDLKRMIAYSSVGHMGFVLLGFATLTTVGVNGALFANVAHGLITGLLFFLAGAIKDRYGTADMRVLGGGMLATLPHLGSVLTFAAIASLGVPGLAGFWGEMLSLFGAFQPGDGLPRGLFLTFMVIGGLGAVLTAAYFLVMLSRVTHGLPERAVPAAAARSGALGSGPRPVVVAGPIEGGAGRRVLRDIQGYEWAAWVPLIVLILLFGLWPKLLLSLTTPAVQTLLGALS
;
A
#
# COMPACT_ATOMS: atom_id res chain seq x y z
N MET A 1 -24.98 -17.31 -9.31
CA MET A 1 -24.47 -16.95 -7.94
C MET A 1 -23.13 -16.18 -8.00
N THR A 2 -22.29 -16.42 -8.99
CA THR A 2 -20.98 -15.77 -9.14
C THR A 2 -21.03 -14.26 -9.38
N GLY A 3 -22.06 -13.73 -10.06
CA GLY A 3 -22.21 -12.28 -10.32
C GLY A 3 -22.42 -11.41 -9.07
N LEU A 4 -22.78 -11.99 -7.91
CA LEU A 4 -22.96 -11.23 -6.66
C LEU A 4 -21.68 -11.10 -5.82
N LEU A 5 -20.57 -11.74 -6.21
CA LEU A 5 -19.33 -11.72 -5.42
C LEU A 5 -18.79 -10.30 -5.18
N PRO A 6 -18.70 -9.37 -6.17
CA PRO A 6 -18.23 -8.02 -5.93
C PRO A 6 -19.12 -7.25 -4.96
N VAL A 7 -20.44 -7.44 -5.07
CA VAL A 7 -21.41 -6.80 -4.15
C VAL A 7 -21.25 -7.38 -2.74
N ALA A 8 -21.16 -8.69 -2.60
CA ALA A 8 -20.96 -9.34 -1.30
C ALA A 8 -19.64 -8.90 -0.63
N LEU A 9 -18.59 -8.76 -1.43
CA LEU A 9 -17.28 -8.33 -0.95
C LEU A 9 -17.29 -6.90 -0.38
N LEU A 10 -18.13 -6.02 -0.91
CA LEU A 10 -18.36 -4.68 -0.36
C LEU A 10 -19.39 -4.69 0.78
N ALA A 11 -20.45 -5.49 0.65
CA ALA A 11 -21.54 -5.50 1.62
C ALA A 11 -21.12 -6.08 2.97
N VAL A 12 -20.26 -7.11 2.99
CA VAL A 12 -19.83 -7.75 4.24
C VAL A 12 -19.12 -6.77 5.17
N PRO A 13 -18.05 -6.07 4.80
CA PRO A 13 -17.41 -5.09 5.68
C PRO A 13 -18.30 -3.86 5.94
N LEU A 14 -19.12 -3.43 4.97
CA LEU A 14 -20.05 -2.31 5.15
C LEU A 14 -21.11 -2.62 6.19
N LEU A 15 -21.82 -3.74 6.06
CA LEU A 15 -22.81 -4.19 7.03
C LEU A 15 -22.16 -4.44 8.39
N GLY A 16 -20.95 -5.03 8.40
CA GLY A 16 -20.16 -5.18 9.61
C GLY A 16 -19.88 -3.85 10.30
N ALA A 17 -19.54 -2.81 9.55
CA ALA A 17 -19.34 -1.47 10.10
C ALA A 17 -20.65 -0.86 10.62
N LEU A 18 -21.73 -0.94 9.84
CA LEU A 18 -23.04 -0.38 10.21
C LEU A 18 -23.62 -1.05 11.46
N LEU A 19 -23.51 -2.37 11.60
CA LEU A 19 -23.94 -3.10 12.79
C LEU A 19 -23.23 -2.62 14.06
N LEU A 20 -21.99 -2.15 13.96
CA LEU A 20 -21.29 -1.57 15.12
C LEU A 20 -21.91 -0.26 15.61
N LEU A 21 -22.64 0.50 14.79
CA LEU A 21 -23.27 1.75 15.21
C LEU A 21 -24.40 1.49 16.20
N VAL A 22 -25.15 0.42 15.99
CA VAL A 22 -26.32 0.02 16.83
C VAL A 22 -25.95 -1.05 17.87
N ALA A 23 -24.74 -1.58 17.85
CA ALA A 23 -24.31 -2.66 18.72
C ALA A 23 -24.32 -2.24 20.20
N PRO A 24 -24.85 -3.08 21.12
CA PRO A 24 -24.87 -2.79 22.55
C PRO A 24 -23.45 -2.79 23.14
N SER A 25 -23.30 -2.11 24.28
CA SER A 25 -22.00 -2.01 24.98
C SER A 25 -21.46 -3.39 25.44
N ALA A 26 -22.33 -4.37 25.61
CA ALA A 26 -21.98 -5.75 25.94
C ALA A 26 -21.07 -6.42 24.89
N LEU A 27 -21.07 -5.95 23.65
CA LEU A 27 -20.17 -6.45 22.59
C LEU A 27 -18.71 -5.97 22.69
N ARG A 28 -18.37 -5.04 23.60
CA ARG A 28 -17.00 -4.52 23.75
C ARG A 28 -15.92 -5.61 23.90
N PRO A 29 -16.10 -6.67 24.70
CA PRO A 29 -15.10 -7.73 24.83
C PRO A 29 -14.86 -8.50 23.52
N TRP A 30 -15.87 -8.57 22.67
CA TRP A 30 -15.89 -9.36 21.43
C TRP A 30 -15.45 -8.59 20.18
N LEU A 31 -15.18 -7.28 20.28
CA LEU A 31 -14.81 -6.44 19.14
C LEU A 31 -13.60 -6.97 18.34
N ARG A 32 -12.67 -7.67 19.00
CA ARG A 32 -11.53 -8.31 18.35
C ARG A 32 -11.97 -9.46 17.44
N VAL A 33 -12.76 -10.37 18.01
CA VAL A 33 -13.30 -11.52 17.27
C VAL A 33 -14.23 -11.03 16.16
N TYR A 34 -15.03 -10.02 16.44
CA TYR A 34 -15.91 -9.41 15.45
C TYR A 34 -15.14 -8.88 14.24
N GLY A 35 -14.10 -8.06 14.45
CA GLY A 35 -13.26 -7.55 13.36
C GLY A 35 -12.58 -8.65 12.55
N LEU A 36 -12.07 -9.70 13.23
CA LEU A 36 -11.49 -10.89 12.59
C LEU A 36 -12.51 -11.65 11.74
N VAL A 37 -13.72 -11.85 12.26
CA VAL A 37 -14.78 -12.60 11.54
C VAL A 37 -15.22 -11.83 10.29
N VAL A 38 -15.48 -10.52 10.41
CA VAL A 38 -15.95 -9.72 9.28
C VAL A 38 -14.88 -9.60 8.20
N SER A 39 -13.65 -9.22 8.56
CA SER A 39 -12.54 -9.12 7.58
C SER A 39 -12.13 -10.50 7.05
N GLY A 40 -12.22 -11.55 7.87
CA GLY A 40 -12.00 -12.92 7.44
C GLY A 40 -13.05 -13.39 6.42
N ALA A 41 -14.32 -13.03 6.60
CA ALA A 41 -15.36 -13.30 5.62
C ALA A 41 -15.10 -12.57 4.28
N ALA A 42 -14.66 -11.30 4.33
CA ALA A 42 -14.24 -10.57 3.15
C ALA A 42 -13.04 -11.25 2.46
N LEU A 43 -12.04 -11.71 3.22
CA LEU A 43 -10.90 -12.46 2.66
C LEU A 43 -11.35 -13.77 2.01
N VAL A 44 -12.25 -14.53 2.63
CA VAL A 44 -12.80 -15.76 2.04
C VAL A 44 -13.50 -15.46 0.72
N LEU A 45 -14.33 -14.40 0.64
CA LEU A 45 -14.97 -13.99 -0.60
C LEU A 45 -13.94 -13.59 -1.68
N ALA A 46 -12.86 -12.89 -1.30
CA ALA A 46 -11.78 -12.56 -2.23
C ALA A 46 -11.04 -13.83 -2.72
N VAL A 47 -10.78 -14.79 -1.85
CA VAL A 47 -10.19 -16.10 -2.23
C VAL A 47 -11.12 -16.89 -3.16
N VAL A 48 -12.42 -16.91 -2.88
CA VAL A 48 -13.42 -17.54 -3.78
C VAL A 48 -13.42 -16.84 -5.13
N MET A 49 -13.33 -15.51 -5.17
CA MET A 49 -13.25 -14.73 -6.42
C MET A 49 -11.99 -15.11 -7.21
N VAL A 50 -10.82 -15.20 -6.55
CA VAL A 50 -9.57 -15.67 -7.18
C VAL A 50 -9.70 -17.11 -7.71
N ALA A 51 -10.30 -18.01 -6.93
CA ALA A 51 -10.43 -19.42 -7.28
C ALA A 51 -11.43 -19.66 -8.43
N THR A 52 -12.45 -18.81 -8.58
CA THR A 52 -13.50 -18.95 -9.62
C THR A 52 -13.29 -18.02 -10.80
N PHE A 53 -12.21 -17.24 -10.81
CA PHE A 53 -11.87 -16.35 -11.91
C PHE A 53 -11.43 -17.13 -13.15
N ASP A 54 -11.95 -16.76 -14.33
CA ASP A 54 -11.51 -17.34 -15.60
C ASP A 54 -10.21 -16.66 -16.07
N TYR A 55 -9.10 -17.31 -15.82
CA TYR A 55 -7.77 -16.83 -16.20
C TYR A 55 -7.56 -16.77 -17.71
N GLY A 56 -8.34 -17.53 -18.50
CA GLY A 56 -8.30 -17.49 -19.97
C GLY A 56 -8.92 -16.20 -20.54
N GLN A 57 -9.75 -15.52 -19.75
CA GLN A 57 -10.41 -14.27 -20.13
C GLN A 57 -10.01 -13.09 -19.21
N ALA A 58 -8.76 -13.06 -18.73
CA ALA A 58 -8.30 -12.07 -17.78
C ALA A 58 -8.39 -10.60 -18.26
N ALA A 59 -8.45 -10.38 -19.56
CA ALA A 59 -8.63 -9.06 -20.17
C ALA A 59 -10.07 -8.51 -20.04
N ARG A 60 -11.04 -9.38 -19.80
CA ARG A 60 -12.47 -9.01 -19.76
C ARG A 60 -12.93 -8.82 -18.31
N PRO A 61 -13.82 -7.82 -18.06
CA PRO A 61 -14.50 -7.69 -16.78
C PRO A 61 -15.33 -8.95 -16.49
N GLN A 62 -15.11 -9.56 -15.32
CA GLN A 62 -15.83 -10.74 -14.84
C GLN A 62 -16.63 -10.41 -13.58
N PHE A 63 -17.61 -11.26 -13.24
CA PHE A 63 -18.54 -11.04 -12.11
C PHE A 63 -19.28 -9.71 -12.20
N ALA A 64 -19.51 -9.19 -13.42
CA ALA A 64 -20.07 -7.88 -13.64
C ALA A 64 -21.48 -7.75 -13.03
N VAL A 65 -21.66 -6.65 -12.29
CA VAL A 65 -22.96 -6.21 -11.78
C VAL A 65 -23.16 -4.79 -12.23
N GLU A 66 -24.32 -4.55 -12.86
CA GLU A 66 -24.70 -3.22 -13.31
C GLU A 66 -26.11 -2.91 -12.84
N ARG A 67 -26.28 -1.72 -12.25
CA ARG A 67 -27.57 -1.15 -11.89
C ARG A 67 -27.51 0.35 -12.13
N GLU A 68 -28.54 0.86 -12.75
CA GLU A 68 -28.71 2.31 -12.88
C GLU A 68 -28.89 2.92 -11.48
N TRP A 69 -28.10 3.95 -11.18
CA TRP A 69 -28.12 4.62 -9.88
C TRP A 69 -28.77 6.00 -10.00
N ILE A 70 -28.29 6.86 -10.93
CA ILE A 70 -28.84 8.19 -11.17
C ILE A 70 -29.01 8.35 -12.69
N SER A 71 -30.23 8.13 -13.20
CA SER A 71 -30.57 8.17 -14.63
C SER A 71 -30.27 9.51 -15.29
N GLY A 72 -30.55 10.62 -14.60
CA GLY A 72 -30.31 11.96 -15.12
C GLY A 72 -28.84 12.31 -15.39
N LEU A 73 -27.90 11.56 -14.81
CA LEU A 73 -26.45 11.71 -15.04
C LEU A 73 -25.84 10.56 -15.84
N GLY A 74 -26.63 9.53 -16.17
CA GLY A 74 -26.10 8.29 -16.74
C GLY A 74 -25.14 7.55 -15.81
N LEU A 75 -25.29 7.75 -14.49
CA LEU A 75 -24.44 7.13 -13.47
C LEU A 75 -24.94 5.73 -13.14
N HIS A 76 -24.07 4.76 -13.29
CA HIS A 76 -24.36 3.35 -13.03
C HIS A 76 -23.53 2.82 -11.86
N PHE A 77 -24.17 2.06 -10.99
CA PHE A 77 -23.48 1.22 -10.02
C PHE A 77 -22.96 -0.01 -10.76
N ARG A 78 -21.74 0.13 -11.32
CA ARG A 78 -21.11 -0.88 -12.16
C ARG A 78 -19.86 -1.39 -11.49
N LEU A 79 -19.86 -2.66 -11.13
CA LEU A 79 -18.75 -3.35 -10.47
C LEU A 79 -18.35 -4.57 -11.29
N ALA A 80 -17.06 -4.78 -11.45
CA ALA A 80 -16.52 -6.03 -11.96
C ALA A 80 -15.03 -6.16 -11.55
N VAL A 81 -14.44 -7.29 -11.88
CA VAL A 81 -13.01 -7.55 -11.66
C VAL A 81 -12.39 -8.12 -12.93
N ASP A 82 -11.13 -7.78 -13.17
CA ASP A 82 -10.32 -8.31 -14.27
C ASP A 82 -8.88 -8.60 -13.81
N GLY A 83 -8.00 -8.93 -14.77
CA GLY A 83 -6.61 -9.28 -14.47
C GLY A 83 -5.78 -8.19 -13.80
N ILE A 84 -6.20 -6.92 -13.86
CA ILE A 84 -5.50 -5.81 -13.19
C ILE A 84 -6.04 -5.59 -11.77
N SER A 85 -7.36 -5.64 -11.59
CA SER A 85 -7.99 -5.34 -10.31
C SER A 85 -8.00 -6.53 -9.35
N LEU A 86 -8.07 -7.78 -9.84
CA LEU A 86 -8.13 -8.98 -9.00
C LEU A 86 -6.98 -9.09 -7.98
N PRO A 87 -5.69 -8.91 -8.37
CA PRO A 87 -4.59 -8.98 -7.40
C PRO A 87 -4.68 -7.89 -6.34
N LEU A 88 -5.16 -6.69 -6.69
CA LEU A 88 -5.28 -5.57 -5.76
C LEU A 88 -6.45 -5.77 -4.78
N VAL A 89 -7.56 -6.33 -5.23
CA VAL A 89 -8.69 -6.74 -4.38
C VAL A 89 -8.25 -7.81 -3.38
N ALA A 90 -7.56 -8.86 -3.86
CA ALA A 90 -7.04 -9.92 -3.01
C ALA A 90 -6.02 -9.40 -1.98
N LEU A 91 -5.10 -8.54 -2.41
CA LEU A 91 -4.13 -7.88 -1.54
C LEU A 91 -4.81 -7.03 -0.46
N THR A 92 -5.87 -6.30 -0.82
CA THR A 92 -6.63 -5.45 0.11
C THR A 92 -7.29 -6.27 1.20
N ALA A 93 -8.04 -7.30 0.83
CA ALA A 93 -8.70 -8.19 1.78
C ALA A 93 -7.69 -8.90 2.69
N LEU A 94 -6.57 -9.38 2.12
CA LEU A 94 -5.49 -10.00 2.88
C LEU A 94 -4.89 -9.05 3.90
N LEU A 95 -4.44 -7.86 3.48
CA LEU A 95 -3.78 -6.91 4.39
C LEU A 95 -4.72 -6.41 5.48
N THR A 96 -6.00 -6.19 5.17
CA THR A 96 -7.00 -5.81 6.19
C THR A 96 -7.20 -6.92 7.20
N PHE A 97 -7.35 -8.16 6.76
CA PHE A 97 -7.45 -9.30 7.66
C PHE A 97 -6.20 -9.43 8.55
N LEU A 98 -4.99 -9.34 7.98
CA LEU A 98 -3.75 -9.42 8.76
C LEU A 98 -3.60 -8.25 9.75
N CYS A 99 -4.12 -7.07 9.44
CA CYS A 99 -4.23 -5.96 10.40
C CYS A 99 -5.12 -6.32 11.60
N PHE A 100 -6.25 -6.99 11.37
CA PHE A 100 -7.10 -7.48 12.45
C PHE A 100 -6.46 -8.62 13.24
N VAL A 101 -5.74 -9.55 12.59
CA VAL A 101 -4.92 -10.57 13.27
C VAL A 101 -3.91 -9.90 14.20
N TYR A 102 -3.15 -8.91 13.70
CA TYR A 102 -2.17 -8.18 14.48
C TYR A 102 -2.77 -7.43 15.68
N LEU A 103 -3.96 -6.84 15.52
CA LEU A 103 -4.68 -6.15 16.61
C LEU A 103 -5.32 -7.09 17.63
N SER A 104 -5.63 -8.33 17.24
CA SER A 104 -6.45 -9.24 18.06
C SER A 104 -5.67 -9.91 19.18
N TRP A 105 -4.40 -10.19 18.98
CA TRP A 105 -3.51 -10.84 19.91
C TRP A 105 -2.40 -9.91 20.35
N GLY A 106 -2.55 -9.19 21.39
CA GLY A 106 -1.47 -8.39 21.97
C GLY A 106 -1.62 -8.36 23.46
N ASP A 107 -0.49 -8.46 24.18
CA ASP A 107 -0.43 -8.18 25.60
C ASP A 107 -0.91 -6.75 25.90
N ALA A 108 -1.18 -6.46 27.18
CA ALA A 108 -1.67 -5.16 27.64
C ALA A 108 -0.78 -3.95 27.27
N ARG A 109 0.37 -4.17 26.68
CA ARG A 109 1.36 -3.16 26.26
C ARG A 109 1.71 -3.20 24.76
N GLY A 110 1.06 -4.06 23.95
CA GLY A 110 1.28 -4.20 22.51
C GLY A 110 0.13 -3.65 21.66
N PRO A 111 0.07 -3.98 20.35
CA PRO A 111 -0.94 -3.46 19.41
C PRO A 111 -2.38 -3.71 19.84
N GLY A 112 -2.64 -4.75 20.64
CA GLY A 112 -3.94 -5.01 21.22
C GLY A 112 -4.44 -3.96 22.23
N GLN A 113 -3.61 -3.02 22.68
CA GLN A 113 -4.05 -1.89 23.51
C GLN A 113 -5.09 -1.02 22.80
N LEU A 114 -4.99 -0.88 21.48
CA LEU A 114 -5.93 -0.07 20.69
C LEU A 114 -7.36 -0.64 20.74
N LEU A 115 -7.50 -1.95 20.96
CA LEU A 115 -8.79 -2.63 21.11
C LEU A 115 -9.19 -2.89 22.58
N ARG A 116 -8.29 -2.63 23.57
CA ARG A 116 -8.63 -2.75 24.99
C ARG A 116 -9.06 -1.40 25.53
N ALA A 117 -10.30 -1.27 25.94
CA ALA A 117 -10.80 -0.11 26.65
C ALA A 117 -10.22 -0.07 28.07
N ARG A 118 -9.07 0.58 28.27
CA ARG A 118 -8.62 1.06 29.60
C ARG A 118 -8.46 2.56 29.56
N ALA A 119 -9.19 3.20 30.46
CA ALA A 119 -9.09 4.59 30.93
C ALA A 119 -8.46 5.60 29.94
N GLY A 120 -9.27 6.41 29.29
CA GLY A 120 -8.83 7.73 28.84
C GLY A 120 -8.62 7.96 27.35
N GLY A 121 -8.92 7.03 26.42
CA GLY A 121 -8.72 7.42 25.02
C GLY A 121 -8.94 6.39 23.93
N ALA A 122 -8.78 5.12 24.18
CA ALA A 122 -9.01 4.08 23.17
C ALA A 122 -10.51 3.95 22.88
N ARG A 123 -10.91 4.23 21.64
CA ARG A 123 -12.28 4.05 21.13
C ARG A 123 -12.31 2.77 20.27
N PRO A 124 -12.29 1.56 20.87
CA PRO A 124 -12.07 0.32 20.12
C PRO A 124 -13.17 0.05 19.09
N ARG A 125 -14.42 0.40 19.39
CA ARG A 125 -15.54 0.28 18.45
C ARG A 125 -15.32 1.18 17.22
N ALA A 126 -14.93 2.44 17.45
CA ALA A 126 -14.65 3.38 16.38
C ALA A 126 -13.45 2.93 15.53
N LEU A 127 -12.43 2.31 16.13
CA LEU A 127 -11.29 1.75 15.39
C LEU A 127 -11.73 0.64 14.44
N VAL A 128 -12.50 -0.35 14.93
CA VAL A 128 -13.00 -1.45 14.09
C VAL A 128 -13.90 -0.91 12.98
N PHE A 129 -14.84 0.00 13.31
CA PHE A 129 -15.67 0.68 12.34
C PHE A 129 -14.84 1.37 11.25
N THR A 130 -13.85 2.16 11.65
CA THR A 130 -12.98 2.91 10.74
C THR A 130 -12.21 1.99 9.79
N LEU A 131 -11.67 0.87 10.30
CA LEU A 131 -10.94 -0.10 9.47
C LEU A 131 -11.85 -0.81 8.47
N LEU A 132 -13.08 -1.18 8.86
CA LEU A 132 -14.04 -1.84 7.96
C LEU A 132 -14.54 -0.87 6.88
N VAL A 133 -14.83 0.40 7.21
CA VAL A 133 -15.20 1.41 6.20
C VAL A 133 -14.03 1.69 5.25
N LEU A 134 -12.80 1.69 5.77
CA LEU A 134 -11.60 1.83 4.95
C LEU A 134 -11.49 0.68 3.95
N GLU A 135 -11.75 -0.57 4.38
CA GLU A 135 -11.77 -1.76 3.53
C GLU A 135 -12.78 -1.63 2.39
N VAL A 136 -14.01 -1.17 2.68
CA VAL A 136 -15.04 -0.90 1.67
C VAL A 136 -14.55 0.07 0.60
N GLY A 137 -13.99 1.20 1.00
CA GLY A 137 -13.50 2.21 0.07
C GLY A 137 -12.35 1.70 -0.81
N MET A 138 -11.40 0.97 -0.21
CA MET A 138 -10.26 0.40 -0.94
C MET A 138 -10.69 -0.65 -1.97
N ILE A 139 -11.52 -1.62 -1.57
CA ILE A 139 -12.04 -2.66 -2.46
C ILE A 139 -12.92 -2.04 -3.55
N GLY A 140 -13.81 -1.12 -3.17
CA GLY A 140 -14.72 -0.44 -4.09
C GLY A 140 -13.98 0.32 -5.19
N THR A 141 -12.86 0.96 -4.88
CA THR A 141 -12.04 1.64 -5.88
C THR A 141 -11.51 0.69 -6.96
N PHE A 142 -11.11 -0.54 -6.59
CA PHE A 142 -10.60 -1.52 -7.56
C PHE A 142 -11.69 -2.27 -8.32
N LEU A 143 -12.92 -2.27 -7.82
CA LEU A 143 -14.07 -2.91 -8.47
C LEU A 143 -14.87 -1.96 -9.36
N ALA A 144 -14.80 -0.64 -9.14
CA ALA A 144 -15.61 0.35 -9.84
C ALA A 144 -15.21 0.46 -11.32
N LEU A 145 -16.20 0.35 -12.21
CA LEU A 145 -16.07 0.53 -13.65
C LEU A 145 -16.87 1.72 -14.19
N ASP A 146 -17.24 2.66 -13.32
CA ASP A 146 -17.81 3.96 -13.64
C ASP A 146 -16.92 5.05 -13.06
N LEU A 147 -16.66 6.14 -13.79
CA LEU A 147 -15.72 7.20 -13.40
C LEU A 147 -16.12 7.88 -12.08
N LEU A 148 -17.41 8.19 -11.90
CA LEU A 148 -17.86 8.84 -10.66
C LEU A 148 -17.96 7.83 -9.51
N LEU A 149 -18.34 6.59 -9.78
CA LEU A 149 -18.33 5.54 -8.77
C LEU A 149 -16.90 5.26 -8.28
N PHE A 150 -15.92 5.21 -9.20
CA PHE A 150 -14.50 5.14 -8.85
C PHE A 150 -14.10 6.32 -7.95
N PHE A 151 -14.47 7.55 -8.32
CA PHE A 151 -14.18 8.74 -7.53
C PHE A 151 -14.79 8.65 -6.12
N VAL A 152 -16.04 8.23 -6.00
CA VAL A 152 -16.72 8.08 -4.70
C VAL A 152 -15.96 7.11 -3.79
N PHE A 153 -15.59 5.92 -4.26
CA PHE A 153 -14.83 4.97 -3.46
C PHE A 153 -13.41 5.47 -3.15
N PHE A 154 -12.77 6.14 -4.11
CA PHE A 154 -11.46 6.76 -3.94
C PHE A 154 -11.46 7.81 -2.83
N GLU A 155 -12.56 8.55 -2.65
CA GLU A 155 -12.75 9.57 -1.61
C GLU A 155 -13.22 9.01 -0.27
N ILE A 156 -14.04 7.97 -0.27
CA ILE A 156 -14.51 7.32 0.98
C ILE A 156 -13.33 6.95 1.88
N VAL A 157 -12.19 6.58 1.32
CA VAL A 157 -10.98 6.16 2.06
C VAL A 157 -10.36 7.30 2.87
N LEU A 158 -10.56 8.56 2.45
CA LEU A 158 -9.90 9.71 3.07
C LEU A 158 -10.36 9.95 4.51
N ILE A 159 -11.66 9.89 4.73
CA ILE A 159 -12.25 10.19 6.05
C ILE A 159 -11.81 9.16 7.10
N PRO A 160 -11.94 7.83 6.86
CA PRO A 160 -11.44 6.83 7.80
C PRO A 160 -9.95 6.95 8.07
N MET A 161 -9.12 7.18 7.02
CA MET A 161 -7.68 7.31 7.20
C MET A 161 -7.30 8.57 7.98
N TYR A 162 -7.99 9.71 7.74
CA TYR A 162 -7.82 10.92 8.55
C TYR A 162 -8.06 10.62 10.04
N PHE A 163 -9.19 9.98 10.38
CA PHE A 163 -9.50 9.63 11.76
C PHE A 163 -8.51 8.62 12.34
N LEU A 164 -8.05 7.66 11.53
CA LEU A 164 -7.06 6.68 11.96
C LEU A 164 -5.75 7.35 12.40
N ILE A 165 -5.29 8.36 11.68
CA ILE A 165 -4.12 9.16 12.04
C ILE A 165 -4.44 10.09 13.20
N ALA A 166 -5.54 10.86 13.14
CA ALA A 166 -5.86 11.93 14.09
C ALA A 166 -6.19 11.43 15.50
N VAL A 167 -6.82 10.26 15.62
CA VAL A 167 -7.30 9.69 16.89
C VAL A 167 -6.30 8.73 17.50
N TRP A 168 -5.75 7.81 16.70
CA TRP A 168 -4.88 6.71 17.18
C TRP A 168 -3.41 6.90 16.82
N GLY A 169 -3.04 8.02 16.21
CA GLY A 169 -1.66 8.37 15.86
C GLY A 169 -0.80 8.82 17.02
N GLY A 170 0.47 9.08 16.72
CA GLY A 170 1.51 9.52 17.65
C GLY A 170 1.36 10.98 18.14
N LYS A 171 2.45 11.55 18.62
CA LYS A 171 2.46 12.90 19.23
C LYS A 171 2.16 14.02 18.21
N GLY A 172 2.65 13.90 16.97
CA GLY A 172 2.45 14.87 15.87
C GLY A 172 1.19 14.62 15.02
N ARG A 173 0.32 13.69 15.43
CA ARG A 173 -0.84 13.19 14.66
C ARG A 173 -1.74 14.28 14.09
N ARG A 174 -1.94 15.40 14.82
CA ARG A 174 -2.84 16.49 14.38
C ARG A 174 -2.32 17.20 13.13
N GLY A 175 -1.05 17.56 13.10
CA GLY A 175 -0.43 18.17 11.92
C GLY A 175 -0.37 17.20 10.74
N ALA A 176 0.02 15.95 11.00
CA ALA A 176 0.09 14.91 9.97
C ALA A 176 -1.27 14.60 9.35
N SER A 177 -2.35 14.50 10.14
CA SER A 177 -3.70 14.22 9.63
C SER A 177 -4.28 15.39 8.83
N ILE A 178 -4.06 16.63 9.26
CA ILE A 178 -4.49 17.82 8.53
C ILE A 178 -3.72 17.91 7.19
N LYS A 179 -2.41 17.73 7.21
CA LYS A 179 -1.60 17.73 5.99
C LYS A 179 -2.06 16.64 5.01
N PHE A 180 -2.32 15.43 5.52
CA PHE A 180 -2.82 14.31 4.73
C PHE A 180 -4.14 14.67 4.02
N ILE A 181 -5.15 15.13 4.77
CA ILE A 181 -6.47 15.38 4.17
C ILE A 181 -6.45 16.57 3.19
N LEU A 182 -5.71 17.63 3.50
CA LEU A 182 -5.62 18.79 2.61
C LEU A 182 -4.93 18.45 1.29
N TYR A 183 -3.80 17.71 1.34
CA TYR A 183 -3.11 17.28 0.11
C TYR A 183 -3.98 16.38 -0.75
N THR A 184 -4.57 15.36 -0.14
CA THR A 184 -5.35 14.36 -0.87
C THR A 184 -6.66 14.94 -1.39
N LEU A 185 -7.38 15.74 -0.60
CA LEU A 185 -8.62 16.37 -1.02
C LEU A 185 -8.38 17.37 -2.17
N LEU A 186 -7.34 18.20 -2.09
CA LEU A 186 -7.03 19.14 -3.17
C LEU A 186 -6.72 18.40 -4.48
N GLY A 187 -5.91 17.35 -4.40
CA GLY A 187 -5.59 16.51 -5.57
C GLY A 187 -6.84 15.87 -6.16
N SER A 188 -7.74 15.33 -5.32
CA SER A 188 -8.96 14.68 -5.78
C SER A 188 -9.97 15.64 -6.40
N VAL A 189 -10.08 16.88 -5.90
CA VAL A 189 -10.94 17.90 -6.53
C VAL A 189 -10.45 18.22 -7.95
N VAL A 190 -9.13 18.34 -8.16
CA VAL A 190 -8.57 18.53 -9.49
C VAL A 190 -8.82 17.30 -10.37
N MET A 191 -8.69 16.09 -9.84
CA MET A 191 -9.03 14.86 -10.54
C MET A 191 -10.50 14.85 -10.97
N LEU A 192 -11.42 15.22 -10.08
CA LEU A 192 -12.86 15.28 -10.39
C LEU A 192 -13.14 16.21 -11.57
N LEU A 193 -12.51 17.38 -11.63
CA LEU A 193 -12.66 18.28 -12.78
C LEU A 193 -12.20 17.61 -14.08
N GLY A 194 -11.12 16.84 -14.05
CA GLY A 194 -10.68 16.05 -15.21
C GLY A 194 -11.68 14.97 -15.60
N LEU A 195 -12.24 14.22 -14.64
CA LEU A 195 -13.26 13.20 -14.89
C LEU A 195 -14.55 13.81 -15.47
N LEU A 196 -14.99 14.95 -14.94
CA LEU A 196 -16.15 15.68 -15.46
C LEU A 196 -15.89 16.26 -16.86
N LEU A 197 -14.66 16.67 -17.18
CA LEU A 197 -14.29 17.10 -18.52
C LEU A 197 -14.40 15.95 -19.52
N VAL A 198 -13.96 14.74 -19.16
CA VAL A 198 -14.13 13.52 -19.98
C VAL A 198 -15.62 13.26 -20.20
N TRP A 199 -16.42 13.22 -19.14
CA TRP A 199 -17.87 13.01 -19.23
C TRP A 199 -18.56 14.07 -20.12
N ALA A 200 -18.24 15.34 -19.93
CA ALA A 200 -18.84 16.44 -20.71
C ALA A 200 -18.52 16.36 -22.22
N ARG A 201 -17.42 15.69 -22.60
CA ARG A 201 -17.02 15.52 -24.01
C ARG A 201 -17.52 14.23 -24.63
N THR A 202 -17.68 13.18 -23.84
CA THR A 202 -18.01 11.84 -24.34
C THR A 202 -19.47 11.44 -24.05
N GLY A 203 -20.13 12.10 -23.09
CA GLY A 203 -21.48 11.78 -22.65
C GLY A 203 -21.60 10.48 -21.85
N THR A 204 -20.48 9.81 -21.53
CA THR A 204 -20.48 8.54 -20.77
C THR A 204 -19.50 8.54 -19.60
N LEU A 205 -19.86 7.80 -18.54
CA LEU A 205 -19.02 7.55 -17.37
C LEU A 205 -18.44 6.13 -17.36
N ASP A 206 -18.80 5.29 -18.32
CA ASP A 206 -18.37 3.88 -18.43
C ASP A 206 -16.88 3.80 -18.76
N ILE A 207 -16.07 3.36 -17.79
CA ILE A 207 -14.61 3.23 -17.94
C ILE A 207 -14.24 2.23 -19.05
N VAL A 208 -15.03 1.16 -19.22
CA VAL A 208 -14.76 0.13 -20.25
C VAL A 208 -15.03 0.69 -21.64
N ALA A 209 -16.18 1.33 -21.83
CA ALA A 209 -16.54 1.98 -23.09
C ALA A 209 -15.57 3.10 -23.47
N LEU A 210 -15.17 3.94 -22.49
CA LEU A 210 -14.18 5.00 -22.68
C LEU A 210 -12.80 4.45 -23.05
N GLY A 211 -12.38 3.37 -22.40
CA GLY A 211 -11.12 2.69 -22.72
C GLY A 211 -11.11 2.11 -24.14
N GLN A 212 -12.24 1.55 -24.59
CA GLN A 212 -12.40 1.03 -25.97
C GLN A 212 -12.51 2.15 -27.02
N ALA A 213 -13.04 3.30 -26.63
CA ALA A 213 -13.15 4.46 -27.52
C ALA A 213 -11.81 5.16 -27.78
N HIS A 214 -10.76 4.88 -26.98
CA HIS A 214 -9.40 5.37 -27.19
C HIS A 214 -9.31 6.89 -27.42
N GLY A 215 -10.06 7.68 -26.63
CA GLY A 215 -10.07 9.14 -26.74
C GLY A 215 -10.94 9.68 -27.88
N ALA A 216 -11.73 8.83 -28.57
CA ALA A 216 -12.65 9.31 -29.60
C ALA A 216 -13.62 10.38 -29.06
N GLY A 217 -13.87 11.40 -29.86
CA GLY A 217 -14.68 12.57 -29.45
C GLY A 217 -13.93 13.64 -28.63
N MET A 218 -12.66 13.40 -28.28
CA MET A 218 -11.84 14.38 -27.53
C MET A 218 -10.63 14.83 -28.35
N PRO A 219 -10.53 16.12 -28.73
CA PRO A 219 -9.32 16.66 -29.34
C PRO A 219 -8.10 16.50 -28.44
N ARG A 220 -6.90 16.36 -29.03
CA ARG A 220 -5.63 16.17 -28.31
C ARG A 220 -5.44 17.13 -27.12
N ALA A 221 -5.75 18.42 -27.31
CA ALA A 221 -5.62 19.41 -26.24
C ALA A 221 -6.53 19.09 -25.04
N VAL A 222 -7.75 18.57 -25.29
CA VAL A 222 -8.68 18.15 -24.25
C VAL A 222 -8.17 16.90 -23.55
N GLN A 223 -7.64 15.93 -24.30
CA GLN A 223 -7.04 14.72 -23.71
C GLN A 223 -5.84 15.07 -22.81
N ILE A 224 -4.95 15.99 -23.25
CA ILE A 224 -3.82 16.45 -22.44
C ILE A 224 -4.31 17.13 -21.15
N LEU A 225 -5.28 18.06 -21.26
CA LEU A 225 -5.81 18.76 -20.09
C LEU A 225 -6.49 17.79 -19.10
N ALA A 226 -7.31 16.88 -19.59
CA ALA A 226 -7.96 15.86 -18.77
C ALA A 226 -6.93 14.92 -18.12
N PHE A 227 -5.91 14.48 -18.89
CA PHE A 227 -4.84 13.61 -18.37
C PHE A 227 -4.05 14.30 -17.25
N VAL A 228 -3.70 15.58 -17.42
CA VAL A 228 -2.99 16.34 -16.39
C VAL A 228 -3.88 16.52 -15.14
N ALA A 229 -5.14 16.90 -15.31
CA ALA A 229 -6.05 17.10 -14.19
C ALA A 229 -6.29 15.78 -13.41
N ILE A 230 -6.60 14.69 -14.10
CA ILE A 230 -6.75 13.36 -13.48
C ILE A 230 -5.41 12.92 -12.87
N GLY A 231 -4.32 13.09 -13.62
CA GLY A 231 -2.97 12.71 -13.22
C GLY A 231 -2.48 13.40 -11.95
N VAL A 232 -2.82 14.67 -11.72
CA VAL A 232 -2.47 15.40 -10.49
C VAL A 232 -3.07 14.69 -9.25
N GLY A 233 -4.36 14.36 -9.28
CA GLY A 233 -4.97 13.66 -8.15
C GLY A 233 -4.40 12.27 -7.91
N LEU A 234 -4.16 11.53 -9.00
CA LEU A 234 -3.52 10.21 -8.94
C LEU A 234 -2.07 10.31 -8.45
N ALA A 235 -1.32 11.33 -8.88
CA ALA A 235 0.07 11.59 -8.47
C ALA A 235 0.19 12.00 -7.00
N VAL A 236 -0.77 12.76 -6.46
CA VAL A 236 -0.84 13.04 -5.03
C VAL A 236 -1.02 11.75 -4.24
N LYS A 237 -1.93 10.87 -4.67
CA LYS A 237 -2.21 9.59 -3.99
C LYS A 237 -1.06 8.60 -4.11
N THR A 238 -0.40 8.54 -5.28
CA THR A 238 0.77 7.66 -5.56
C THR A 238 2.06 8.11 -4.88
N PRO A 239 2.12 9.15 -4.15
CA PRO A 239 3.08 10.14 -3.73
C PRO A 239 4.24 10.38 -4.72
N MET A 240 3.90 10.85 -5.91
CA MET A 240 4.88 11.30 -6.91
C MET A 240 5.64 12.54 -6.40
N TRP A 241 6.93 12.62 -6.64
CA TRP A 241 7.67 13.86 -6.42
C TRP A 241 7.14 14.96 -7.37
N PRO A 242 6.90 16.22 -6.91
CA PRO A 242 7.07 16.78 -5.57
C PRO A 242 5.83 16.67 -4.64
N LEU A 243 4.77 16.00 -5.06
CA LEU A 243 3.47 15.91 -4.37
C LEU A 243 3.43 14.89 -3.21
N HIS A 244 4.59 14.39 -2.77
CA HIS A 244 4.73 13.29 -1.81
C HIS A 244 4.84 13.71 -0.34
N THR A 245 4.99 15.00 -0.04
CA THR A 245 5.47 15.44 1.30
C THR A 245 4.51 15.14 2.45
N TRP A 246 3.26 14.79 2.18
CA TRP A 246 2.29 14.35 3.16
C TRP A 246 2.57 12.92 3.68
N LEU A 247 3.16 12.07 2.84
CA LEU A 247 3.31 10.64 3.09
C LEU A 247 4.23 10.32 4.29
N PRO A 248 5.46 10.87 4.40
CA PRO A 248 6.34 10.56 5.52
C PRO A 248 5.74 10.97 6.87
N ASP A 249 5.05 12.11 6.92
CA ASP A 249 4.43 12.60 8.15
C ASP A 249 3.24 11.71 8.54
N ALA A 250 2.39 11.34 7.58
CA ALA A 250 1.27 10.43 7.80
C ALA A 250 1.74 9.06 8.33
N HIS A 251 2.76 8.45 7.72
CA HIS A 251 3.27 7.14 8.14
C HIS A 251 3.96 7.16 9.51
N THR A 252 4.72 8.21 9.81
CA THR A 252 5.42 8.34 11.09
C THR A 252 4.43 8.38 12.25
N GLU A 253 3.33 9.09 12.04
CA GLU A 253 2.31 9.31 13.09
C GLU A 253 1.24 8.22 13.12
N ALA A 254 0.85 7.63 11.99
CA ALA A 254 -0.21 6.62 11.95
C ALA A 254 0.08 5.42 12.86
N PRO A 255 -0.95 4.79 13.46
CA PRO A 255 -0.79 3.50 14.11
C PRO A 255 -0.29 2.45 13.11
N THR A 256 0.31 1.37 13.58
CA THR A 256 0.95 0.34 12.73
C THR A 256 0.02 -0.15 11.62
N VAL A 257 -1.21 -0.54 11.96
CA VAL A 257 -2.22 -1.00 10.99
C VAL A 257 -2.60 0.08 9.97
N GLY A 258 -2.62 1.35 10.38
CA GLY A 258 -2.84 2.49 9.49
C GLY A 258 -1.70 2.64 8.48
N SER A 259 -0.45 2.51 8.92
CA SER A 259 0.72 2.54 8.02
C SER A 259 0.73 1.35 7.05
N VAL A 260 0.34 0.15 7.50
CA VAL A 260 0.25 -1.05 6.66
C VAL A 260 -0.78 -0.85 5.54
N LEU A 261 -2.00 -0.41 5.85
CA LEU A 261 -3.04 -0.19 4.84
C LEU A 261 -2.73 0.99 3.93
N LEU A 262 -2.16 2.07 4.48
CA LEU A 262 -1.76 3.24 3.69
C LEU A 262 -0.70 2.86 2.65
N ALA A 263 0.39 2.21 3.06
CA ALA A 263 1.45 1.79 2.15
C ALA A 263 1.07 0.58 1.30
N GLY A 264 0.36 -0.38 1.86
CA GLY A 264 0.01 -1.63 1.19
C GLY A 264 -1.05 -1.47 0.11
N VAL A 265 -2.02 -0.56 0.31
CA VAL A 265 -3.21 -0.45 -0.56
C VAL A 265 -3.46 0.98 -1.06
N LEU A 266 -3.50 2.00 -0.19
CA LEU A 266 -3.95 3.34 -0.58
C LEU A 266 -3.12 3.95 -1.71
N LEU A 267 -1.80 3.75 -1.69
CA LEU A 267 -0.91 4.24 -2.76
C LEU A 267 -1.27 3.61 -4.12
N LYS A 268 -1.70 2.34 -4.11
CA LYS A 268 -2.06 1.59 -5.32
C LYS A 268 -3.36 2.05 -5.95
N MET A 269 -4.21 2.74 -5.22
CA MET A 269 -5.41 3.35 -5.80
C MET A 269 -5.04 4.44 -6.83
N GLY A 270 -3.99 5.23 -6.55
CA GLY A 270 -3.48 6.22 -7.49
C GLY A 270 -2.86 5.58 -8.74
N THR A 271 -1.98 4.61 -8.56
CA THR A 271 -1.34 3.88 -9.67
C THR A 271 -2.35 3.07 -10.49
N TYR A 272 -3.36 2.48 -9.83
CA TYR A 272 -4.47 1.82 -10.51
C TYR A 272 -5.27 2.78 -11.39
N GLY A 273 -5.51 4.01 -10.91
CA GLY A 273 -6.16 5.05 -11.70
C GLY A 273 -5.38 5.43 -12.97
N PHE A 274 -4.04 5.47 -12.92
CA PHE A 274 -3.22 5.65 -14.12
C PHE A 274 -3.42 4.50 -15.11
N ALA A 275 -3.33 3.24 -14.64
CA ALA A 275 -3.50 2.07 -15.49
C ALA A 275 -4.93 1.94 -16.05
N ARG A 276 -5.94 2.20 -15.23
CA ARG A 276 -7.35 1.91 -15.58
C ARG A 276 -8.05 3.05 -16.30
N ILE A 277 -7.70 4.29 -15.99
CA ILE A 277 -8.42 5.48 -16.47
C ILE A 277 -7.50 6.35 -17.33
N ALA A 278 -6.44 6.90 -16.77
CA ALA A 278 -5.69 7.95 -17.44
C ALA A 278 -5.09 7.47 -18.79
N ILE A 279 -4.40 6.33 -18.80
CA ILE A 279 -3.70 5.83 -19.99
C ILE A 279 -4.68 5.35 -21.07
N PRO A 280 -5.65 4.44 -20.81
CA PRO A 280 -6.48 3.89 -21.87
C PRO A 280 -7.57 4.86 -22.38
N VAL A 281 -8.09 5.74 -21.51
CA VAL A 281 -9.15 6.69 -21.90
C VAL A 281 -8.59 7.89 -22.65
N LEU A 282 -7.32 8.27 -22.40
CA LEU A 282 -6.69 9.49 -22.91
C LEU A 282 -5.32 9.20 -23.57
N PRO A 283 -5.27 8.35 -24.62
CA PRO A 283 -4.00 7.86 -25.17
C PRO A 283 -3.11 8.97 -25.74
N GLU A 284 -3.65 9.99 -26.41
CA GLU A 284 -2.85 11.14 -26.89
C GLU A 284 -2.34 11.99 -25.73
N GLY A 285 -3.14 12.12 -24.67
CA GLY A 285 -2.72 12.75 -23.42
C GLY A 285 -1.59 11.95 -22.75
N ALA A 286 -1.71 10.62 -22.72
CA ALA A 286 -0.70 9.73 -22.16
C ALA A 286 0.64 9.89 -22.90
N VAL A 287 0.66 9.84 -24.23
CA VAL A 287 1.89 10.04 -25.04
C VAL A 287 2.50 11.43 -24.80
N ALA A 288 1.68 12.49 -24.76
CA ALA A 288 2.17 13.85 -24.55
C ALA A 288 2.79 14.07 -23.15
N VAL A 289 2.24 13.42 -22.11
CA VAL A 289 2.66 13.60 -20.72
C VAL A 289 3.70 12.56 -20.29
N ALA A 290 3.84 11.43 -20.99
CA ALA A 290 4.75 10.35 -20.65
C ALA A 290 6.21 10.79 -20.38
N PRO A 291 6.84 11.69 -21.17
CA PRO A 291 8.19 12.17 -20.88
C PRO A 291 8.28 12.92 -19.53
N TRP A 292 7.27 13.69 -19.18
CA TRP A 292 7.20 14.40 -17.91
C TRP A 292 6.96 13.44 -16.73
N LEU A 293 6.06 12.47 -16.93
CA LEU A 293 5.80 11.43 -15.94
C LEU A 293 7.08 10.63 -15.65
N GLY A 294 7.84 10.25 -16.69
CA GLY A 294 9.15 9.62 -16.56
C GLY A 294 10.17 10.47 -15.84
N ALA A 295 10.23 11.77 -16.14
CA ALA A 295 11.12 12.72 -15.46
C ALA A 295 10.80 12.83 -13.95
N PHE A 296 9.54 13.03 -13.58
CA PHE A 296 9.13 13.06 -12.18
C PHE A 296 9.35 11.72 -11.47
N ALA A 297 9.18 10.62 -12.19
CA ALA A 297 9.43 9.27 -11.67
C ALA A 297 10.90 9.09 -11.26
N VAL A 298 11.86 9.39 -12.15
CA VAL A 298 13.29 9.21 -11.85
C VAL A 298 13.79 10.20 -10.80
N VAL A 299 13.28 11.43 -10.78
CA VAL A 299 13.55 12.37 -9.68
C VAL A 299 13.04 11.80 -8.36
N GLY A 300 11.85 11.22 -8.35
CA GLY A 300 11.28 10.55 -7.18
C GLY A 300 12.12 9.37 -6.69
N ILE A 301 12.66 8.56 -7.60
CA ILE A 301 13.55 7.44 -7.27
C ILE A 301 14.81 7.94 -6.55
N VAL A 302 15.52 8.89 -7.15
CA VAL A 302 16.79 9.41 -6.59
C VAL A 302 16.54 10.20 -5.31
N TYR A 303 15.57 11.12 -5.33
CA TYR A 303 15.20 11.93 -4.16
C TYR A 303 14.76 11.05 -2.98
N GLY A 304 13.89 10.06 -3.22
CA GLY A 304 13.41 9.13 -2.21
C GLY A 304 14.56 8.38 -1.55
N ALA A 305 15.50 7.87 -2.35
CA ALA A 305 16.67 7.15 -1.85
C ALA A 305 17.61 8.04 -1.01
N LEU A 306 17.90 9.25 -1.48
CA LEU A 306 18.72 10.22 -0.74
C LEU A 306 18.02 10.65 0.56
N ALA A 307 16.70 10.86 0.52
CA ALA A 307 15.92 11.17 1.70
C ALA A 307 15.95 10.03 2.72
N CYS A 308 15.91 8.74 2.29
CA CYS A 308 16.06 7.58 3.17
C CYS A 308 17.40 7.58 3.92
N LEU A 309 18.51 7.86 3.23
CA LEU A 309 19.85 7.94 3.84
C LEU A 309 19.93 9.01 4.94
N ALA A 310 19.17 10.10 4.81
CA ALA A 310 19.11 11.20 5.76
C ALA A 310 18.21 10.93 6.97
N GLN A 311 17.38 9.86 6.95
CA GLN A 311 16.43 9.62 8.03
C GLN A 311 17.07 8.98 9.26
N ARG A 312 16.49 9.30 10.41
CA ARG A 312 16.84 8.72 11.72
C ARG A 312 15.73 7.81 12.25
N ASP A 313 14.49 8.09 11.89
CA ASP A 313 13.31 7.30 12.27
C ASP A 313 13.06 6.19 11.23
N LEU A 314 12.95 4.93 11.71
CA LEU A 314 12.77 3.75 10.87
C LEU A 314 11.46 3.81 10.07
N LYS A 315 10.34 4.23 10.69
CA LYS A 315 9.05 4.35 9.98
C LYS A 315 9.12 5.43 8.88
N ARG A 316 9.79 6.55 9.18
CA ARG A 316 9.94 7.64 8.23
C ARG A 316 10.85 7.26 7.06
N MET A 317 11.90 6.48 7.32
CA MET A 317 12.76 5.94 6.28
C MET A 317 11.99 5.00 5.35
N ILE A 318 11.19 4.06 5.89
CA ILE A 318 10.34 3.15 5.10
C ILE A 318 9.29 3.96 4.29
N ALA A 319 8.77 5.07 4.83
CA ALA A 319 7.86 5.93 4.08
C ALA A 319 8.53 6.61 2.87
N TYR A 320 9.77 7.11 3.01
CA TYR A 320 10.52 7.66 1.89
C TYR A 320 10.93 6.58 0.88
N SER A 321 11.21 5.35 1.31
CA SER A 321 11.48 4.25 0.38
C SER A 321 10.28 3.99 -0.53
N SER A 322 9.05 4.14 -0.02
CA SER A 322 7.83 4.04 -0.83
C SER A 322 7.77 5.11 -1.93
N VAL A 323 8.29 6.33 -1.71
CA VAL A 323 8.38 7.36 -2.75
C VAL A 323 9.29 6.89 -3.89
N GLY A 324 10.44 6.31 -3.57
CA GLY A 324 11.37 5.73 -4.55
C GLY A 324 10.74 4.57 -5.34
N HIS A 325 10.13 3.60 -4.65
CA HIS A 325 9.48 2.45 -5.30
C HIS A 325 8.29 2.85 -6.18
N MET A 326 7.48 3.82 -5.74
CA MET A 326 6.41 4.37 -6.59
C MET A 326 6.98 5.13 -7.79
N GLY A 327 8.20 5.66 -7.71
CA GLY A 327 8.94 6.17 -8.85
C GLY A 327 9.16 5.10 -9.93
N PHE A 328 9.57 3.88 -9.58
CA PHE A 328 9.68 2.78 -10.55
C PHE A 328 8.33 2.40 -11.15
N VAL A 329 7.25 2.40 -10.36
CA VAL A 329 5.89 2.18 -10.86
C VAL A 329 5.51 3.24 -11.90
N LEU A 330 5.72 4.52 -11.59
CA LEU A 330 5.40 5.62 -12.50
C LEU A 330 6.29 5.60 -13.76
N LEU A 331 7.56 5.22 -13.63
CA LEU A 331 8.45 5.03 -14.78
C LEU A 331 7.92 3.91 -15.69
N GLY A 332 7.50 2.78 -15.12
CA GLY A 332 6.89 1.68 -15.88
C GLY A 332 5.65 2.13 -16.66
N PHE A 333 4.76 2.93 -16.06
CA PHE A 333 3.61 3.51 -16.76
C PHE A 333 4.02 4.53 -17.84
N ALA A 334 5.03 5.35 -17.58
CA ALA A 334 5.51 6.33 -18.53
C ALA A 334 6.08 5.72 -19.81
N THR A 335 6.53 4.45 -19.77
CA THR A 335 7.05 3.77 -20.96
C THR A 335 6.00 3.48 -22.02
N LEU A 336 4.72 3.40 -21.65
CA LEU A 336 3.58 3.01 -22.49
C LEU A 336 3.79 1.69 -23.24
N THR A 337 4.54 0.76 -22.65
CA THR A 337 4.81 -0.58 -23.19
C THR A 337 4.18 -1.66 -22.33
N THR A 338 3.84 -2.78 -22.94
CA THR A 338 3.32 -3.95 -22.21
C THR A 338 4.29 -4.39 -21.10
N VAL A 339 5.59 -4.36 -21.35
CA VAL A 339 6.61 -4.78 -20.37
C VAL A 339 6.66 -3.81 -19.19
N GLY A 340 6.76 -2.49 -19.45
CA GLY A 340 6.85 -1.49 -18.41
C GLY A 340 5.58 -1.38 -17.56
N VAL A 341 4.40 -1.43 -18.21
CA VAL A 341 3.11 -1.39 -17.50
C VAL A 341 2.90 -2.65 -16.66
N ASN A 342 3.26 -3.85 -17.15
CA ASN A 342 3.27 -5.06 -16.34
C ASN A 342 4.26 -4.97 -15.18
N GLY A 343 5.44 -4.38 -15.38
CA GLY A 343 6.39 -4.08 -14.32
C GLY A 343 5.79 -3.19 -13.24
N ALA A 344 5.10 -2.13 -13.63
CA ALA A 344 4.40 -1.22 -12.70
C ALA A 344 3.30 -1.93 -11.89
N LEU A 345 2.47 -2.76 -12.54
CA LEU A 345 1.41 -3.52 -11.87
C LEU A 345 1.98 -4.59 -10.93
N PHE A 346 3.04 -5.28 -11.36
CA PHE A 346 3.76 -6.22 -10.51
C PHE A 346 4.37 -5.53 -9.29
N ALA A 347 5.04 -4.38 -9.50
CA ALA A 347 5.60 -3.58 -8.44
C ALA A 347 4.56 -3.13 -7.42
N ASN A 348 3.34 -2.82 -7.84
CA ASN A 348 2.24 -2.47 -6.94
C ASN A 348 1.93 -3.59 -5.94
N VAL A 349 1.81 -4.83 -6.40
CA VAL A 349 1.55 -5.99 -5.54
C VAL A 349 2.76 -6.29 -4.67
N ALA A 350 3.95 -6.36 -5.25
CA ALA A 350 5.20 -6.65 -4.54
C ALA A 350 5.46 -5.62 -3.43
N HIS A 351 5.37 -4.32 -3.74
CA HIS A 351 5.53 -3.24 -2.76
C HIS A 351 4.47 -3.33 -1.66
N GLY A 352 3.21 -3.67 -1.98
CA GLY A 352 2.16 -3.84 -0.99
C GLY A 352 2.50 -4.90 0.06
N LEU A 353 3.01 -6.05 -0.37
CA LEU A 353 3.44 -7.16 0.49
C LEU A 353 4.68 -6.78 1.31
N ILE A 354 5.74 -6.30 0.64
CA ILE A 354 7.04 -5.99 1.26
C ILE A 354 6.90 -4.83 2.26
N THR A 355 6.28 -3.73 1.84
CA THR A 355 6.16 -2.55 2.69
C THR A 355 5.13 -2.76 3.81
N GLY A 356 4.09 -3.56 3.55
CA GLY A 356 3.18 -4.03 4.60
C GLY A 356 3.94 -4.77 5.70
N LEU A 357 4.81 -5.71 5.33
CA LEU A 357 5.68 -6.42 6.27
C LEU A 357 6.63 -5.47 7.00
N LEU A 358 7.30 -4.56 6.28
CA LEU A 358 8.22 -3.58 6.87
C LEU A 358 7.52 -2.68 7.90
N PHE A 359 6.30 -2.23 7.65
CA PHE A 359 5.55 -1.41 8.62
C PHE A 359 5.06 -2.21 9.82
N PHE A 360 4.68 -3.47 9.66
CA PHE A 360 4.41 -4.35 10.80
C PHE A 360 5.65 -4.51 11.67
N LEU A 361 6.81 -4.77 11.06
CA LEU A 361 8.10 -4.91 11.78
C LEU A 361 8.50 -3.61 12.48
N ALA A 362 8.43 -2.47 11.80
CA ALA A 362 8.74 -1.18 12.41
C ALA A 362 7.80 -0.83 13.57
N GLY A 363 6.52 -1.21 13.46
CA GLY A 363 5.56 -1.11 14.56
C GLY A 363 5.94 -1.98 15.74
N ALA A 364 6.22 -3.26 15.49
CA ALA A 364 6.62 -4.22 16.51
C ALA A 364 7.94 -3.83 17.22
N ILE A 365 8.89 -3.27 16.48
CA ILE A 365 10.13 -2.69 17.03
C ILE A 365 9.80 -1.52 17.94
N LYS A 366 8.98 -0.56 17.47
CA LYS A 366 8.56 0.60 18.26
C LYS A 366 7.83 0.19 19.55
N ASP A 367 6.97 -0.82 19.49
CA ASP A 367 6.23 -1.32 20.65
C ASP A 367 7.17 -1.95 21.70
N ARG A 368 8.25 -2.61 21.26
CA ARG A 368 9.25 -3.25 22.15
C ARG A 368 10.21 -2.24 22.75
N TYR A 369 10.82 -1.42 21.91
CA TYR A 369 11.87 -0.47 22.32
C TYR A 369 11.33 0.88 22.80
N GLY A 370 10.05 1.22 22.52
CA GLY A 370 9.44 2.51 22.83
C GLY A 370 9.86 3.64 21.89
N THR A 371 10.68 3.35 20.88
CA THR A 371 11.20 4.32 19.90
C THR A 371 11.37 3.67 18.53
N ALA A 372 11.35 4.49 17.48
CA ALA A 372 11.72 4.12 16.12
C ALA A 372 13.02 4.83 15.66
N ASP A 373 13.67 5.62 16.53
CA ASP A 373 14.96 6.27 16.20
C ASP A 373 16.07 5.21 16.14
N MET A 374 16.62 5.00 14.94
CA MET A 374 17.64 3.97 14.67
C MET A 374 18.93 4.18 15.46
N ARG A 375 19.24 5.41 15.89
CA ARG A 375 20.40 5.70 16.74
C ARG A 375 20.17 5.26 18.17
N VAL A 376 18.93 5.35 18.65
CA VAL A 376 18.53 4.91 19.99
C VAL A 376 18.30 3.41 20.05
N LEU A 377 17.83 2.80 18.94
CA LEU A 377 17.70 1.35 18.82
C LEU A 377 19.05 0.67 18.99
N GLY A 378 20.13 1.28 18.46
CA GLY A 378 21.46 0.71 18.46
C GLY A 378 21.56 -0.58 17.61
N GLY A 379 22.74 -1.09 17.41
CA GLY A 379 22.97 -2.36 16.69
C GLY A 379 22.61 -3.61 17.54
N GLY A 380 22.81 -4.79 16.97
CA GLY A 380 22.74 -6.07 17.68
C GLY A 380 21.36 -6.69 17.84
N MET A 381 20.36 -6.26 17.07
CA MET A 381 19.03 -6.88 17.12
C MET A 381 19.06 -8.37 16.75
N LEU A 382 19.93 -8.79 15.82
CA LEU A 382 20.10 -10.22 15.49
C LEU A 382 20.61 -11.05 16.69
N ALA A 383 21.37 -10.46 17.59
CA ALA A 383 21.84 -11.14 18.79
C ALA A 383 20.78 -11.15 19.92
N THR A 384 19.96 -10.11 20.00
CA THR A 384 18.99 -9.94 21.09
C THR A 384 17.60 -10.47 20.77
N LEU A 385 17.13 -10.31 19.54
CA LEU A 385 15.83 -10.74 19.02
C LEU A 385 16.04 -11.38 17.63
N PRO A 386 16.60 -12.60 17.57
CA PRO A 386 17.10 -13.18 16.31
C PRO A 386 16.01 -13.37 15.25
N HIS A 387 14.80 -13.77 15.64
CA HIS A 387 13.71 -13.93 14.67
C HIS A 387 13.26 -12.56 14.10
N LEU A 388 13.07 -11.55 14.97
CA LEU A 388 12.67 -10.21 14.53
C LEU A 388 13.74 -9.57 13.64
N GLY A 389 15.02 -9.69 14.01
CA GLY A 389 16.15 -9.21 13.21
C GLY A 389 16.25 -9.92 11.85
N SER A 390 16.03 -11.25 11.81
CA SER A 390 16.08 -12.04 10.58
C SER A 390 14.91 -11.68 9.63
N VAL A 391 13.69 -11.53 10.14
CA VAL A 391 12.54 -11.13 9.31
C VAL A 391 12.69 -9.69 8.81
N LEU A 392 13.25 -8.77 9.63
CA LEU A 392 13.56 -7.41 9.17
C LEU A 392 14.63 -7.43 8.07
N THR A 393 15.66 -8.26 8.21
CA THR A 393 16.69 -8.45 7.18
C THR A 393 16.07 -9.00 5.89
N PHE A 394 15.22 -10.02 5.98
CA PHE A 394 14.49 -10.57 4.83
C PHE A 394 13.65 -9.50 4.12
N ALA A 395 12.84 -8.75 4.87
CA ALA A 395 11.98 -7.72 4.30
C ALA A 395 12.77 -6.57 3.63
N ALA A 396 13.91 -6.18 4.23
CA ALA A 396 14.84 -5.23 3.65
C ALA A 396 15.45 -5.74 2.35
N ILE A 397 15.95 -6.98 2.33
CA ILE A 397 16.52 -7.62 1.13
C ILE A 397 15.44 -7.76 0.03
N ALA A 398 14.20 -8.08 0.38
CA ALA A 398 13.10 -8.13 -0.57
C ALA A 398 12.81 -6.75 -1.20
N SER A 399 13.01 -5.67 -0.44
CA SER A 399 12.84 -4.30 -0.92
C SER A 399 14.04 -3.78 -1.73
N LEU A 400 15.20 -4.43 -1.64
CA LEU A 400 16.39 -4.11 -2.46
C LEU A 400 16.23 -4.49 -3.94
N GLY A 401 15.23 -5.26 -4.30
CA GLY A 401 15.09 -5.78 -5.64
C GLY A 401 16.08 -6.92 -5.97
N VAL A 402 16.36 -7.81 -5.02
CA VAL A 402 17.21 -8.98 -5.24
C VAL A 402 16.47 -10.06 -6.04
N PRO A 403 17.07 -10.65 -7.10
CA PRO A 403 16.49 -11.76 -7.84
C PRO A 403 16.03 -12.91 -6.93
N GLY A 404 14.84 -13.47 -7.21
CA GLY A 404 14.20 -14.49 -6.38
C GLY A 404 13.21 -13.93 -5.34
N LEU A 405 13.15 -12.61 -5.17
CA LEU A 405 12.17 -11.93 -4.33
C LEU A 405 11.26 -11.01 -5.17
N ALA A 406 10.03 -10.77 -4.70
CA ALA A 406 9.01 -10.09 -5.50
C ALA A 406 9.41 -8.67 -5.94
N GLY A 407 10.22 -7.94 -5.15
CA GLY A 407 10.67 -6.58 -5.47
C GLY A 407 11.42 -6.46 -6.80
N PHE A 408 12.22 -7.48 -7.13
CA PHE A 408 13.07 -7.49 -8.34
C PHE A 408 12.28 -7.31 -9.64
N TRP A 409 11.21 -8.08 -9.82
CA TRP A 409 10.51 -8.13 -11.11
C TRP A 409 9.86 -6.80 -11.48
N GLY A 410 9.27 -6.11 -10.52
CA GLY A 410 8.63 -4.84 -10.77
C GLY A 410 9.60 -3.75 -11.23
N GLU A 411 10.75 -3.62 -10.55
CA GLU A 411 11.79 -2.65 -10.88
C GLU A 411 12.46 -2.98 -12.21
N MET A 412 12.86 -4.24 -12.38
CA MET A 412 13.55 -4.71 -13.58
C MET A 412 12.69 -4.53 -14.84
N LEU A 413 11.41 -4.93 -14.80
CA LEU A 413 10.51 -4.78 -15.94
C LEU A 413 10.20 -3.31 -16.26
N SER A 414 10.10 -2.44 -15.24
CA SER A 414 9.94 -0.99 -15.45
C SER A 414 11.16 -0.38 -16.14
N LEU A 415 12.37 -0.75 -15.73
CA LEU A 415 13.62 -0.32 -16.38
C LEU A 415 13.74 -0.89 -17.81
N PHE A 416 13.36 -2.16 -18.00
CA PHE A 416 13.38 -2.79 -19.31
C PHE A 416 12.37 -2.13 -20.27
N GLY A 417 11.19 -1.75 -19.79
CA GLY A 417 10.25 -0.95 -20.57
C GLY A 417 10.83 0.40 -21.01
N ALA A 418 11.65 1.04 -20.16
CA ALA A 418 12.32 2.29 -20.49
C ALA A 418 13.48 2.12 -21.49
N PHE A 419 14.04 0.91 -21.65
CA PHE A 419 15.02 0.61 -22.70
C PHE A 419 14.40 0.67 -24.10
N GLN A 420 13.14 0.25 -24.22
CA GLN A 420 12.37 0.27 -25.47
C GLN A 420 10.99 0.90 -25.18
N PRO A 421 10.89 2.25 -25.10
CA PRO A 421 9.62 2.90 -24.85
C PRO A 421 8.66 2.75 -26.04
N GLY A 422 7.37 2.97 -25.80
CA GLY A 422 6.34 2.90 -26.82
C GLY A 422 6.55 3.90 -27.97
N ASP A 423 5.87 3.63 -29.07
CA ASP A 423 5.97 4.43 -30.29
C ASP A 423 5.62 5.91 -30.04
N GLY A 424 6.32 6.80 -30.71
CA GLY A 424 6.18 8.24 -30.53
C GLY A 424 6.89 8.83 -29.32
N LEU A 425 7.51 8.03 -28.45
CA LEU A 425 8.28 8.50 -27.30
C LEU A 425 9.79 8.67 -27.64
N PRO A 426 10.47 9.69 -27.08
CA PRO A 426 11.88 9.97 -27.36
C PRO A 426 12.78 8.93 -26.68
N ARG A 427 13.23 7.91 -27.40
CA ARG A 427 14.02 6.79 -26.89
C ARG A 427 15.26 7.24 -26.11
N GLY A 428 16.01 8.24 -26.61
CA GLY A 428 17.21 8.75 -25.91
C GLY A 428 16.92 9.26 -24.50
N LEU A 429 15.77 9.92 -24.32
CA LEU A 429 15.35 10.40 -23.03
C LEU A 429 14.99 9.25 -22.08
N PHE A 430 14.27 8.23 -22.58
CA PHE A 430 13.89 7.06 -21.77
C PHE A 430 15.11 6.19 -21.42
N LEU A 431 16.12 6.09 -22.29
CA LEU A 431 17.40 5.49 -21.94
C LEU A 431 18.10 6.24 -20.79
N THR A 432 18.04 7.56 -20.80
CA THR A 432 18.55 8.36 -19.68
C THR A 432 17.77 8.06 -18.39
N PHE A 433 16.44 7.95 -18.47
CA PHE A 433 15.61 7.57 -17.33
C PHE A 433 15.94 6.17 -16.82
N MET A 434 16.18 5.21 -17.71
CA MET A 434 16.61 3.87 -17.35
C MET A 434 17.93 3.88 -16.56
N VAL A 435 18.94 4.64 -17.05
CA VAL A 435 20.23 4.75 -16.36
C VAL A 435 20.08 5.39 -14.99
N ILE A 436 19.33 6.51 -14.88
CA ILE A 436 19.08 7.18 -13.60
C ILE A 436 18.32 6.26 -12.65
N GLY A 437 17.28 5.55 -13.15
CA GLY A 437 16.53 4.57 -12.38
C GLY A 437 17.41 3.42 -11.87
N GLY A 438 18.30 2.89 -12.73
CA GLY A 438 19.27 1.86 -12.34
C GLY A 438 20.22 2.33 -11.24
N LEU A 439 20.74 3.57 -11.32
CA LEU A 439 21.51 4.19 -10.24
C LEU A 439 20.66 4.34 -8.97
N GLY A 440 19.38 4.65 -9.12
CA GLY A 440 18.43 4.69 -8.01
C GLY A 440 18.26 3.36 -7.31
N ALA A 441 18.24 2.24 -8.05
CA ALA A 441 18.21 0.89 -7.46
C ALA A 441 19.47 0.61 -6.60
N VAL A 442 20.65 1.05 -7.06
CA VAL A 442 21.89 0.98 -6.26
C VAL A 442 21.77 1.81 -4.97
N LEU A 443 21.19 3.01 -5.05
CA LEU A 443 20.93 3.84 -3.86
C LEU A 443 19.91 3.18 -2.92
N THR A 444 18.92 2.45 -3.46
CA THR A 444 17.97 1.65 -2.67
C THR A 444 18.71 0.59 -1.86
N ALA A 445 19.63 -0.13 -2.46
CA ALA A 445 20.50 -1.06 -1.76
C ALA A 445 21.31 -0.36 -0.66
N ALA A 446 21.91 0.78 -0.95
CA ALA A 446 22.73 1.52 -0.01
C ALA A 446 21.95 1.92 1.26
N TYR A 447 20.75 2.52 1.15
CA TYR A 447 20.03 2.95 2.37
C TYR A 447 19.48 1.79 3.19
N PHE A 448 19.04 0.68 2.58
CA PHE A 448 18.62 -0.49 3.34
C PHE A 448 19.78 -1.18 4.04
N LEU A 449 20.95 -1.32 3.38
CA LEU A 449 22.14 -1.87 4.02
C LEU A 449 22.62 -0.99 5.19
N VAL A 450 22.57 0.34 5.04
CA VAL A 450 22.86 1.27 6.13
C VAL A 450 21.83 1.10 7.27
N MET A 451 20.56 0.94 6.98
CA MET A 451 19.53 0.67 7.99
C MET A 451 19.81 -0.65 8.72
N LEU A 452 20.08 -1.74 7.99
CA LEU A 452 20.39 -3.03 8.59
C LEU A 452 21.66 -2.96 9.46
N SER A 453 22.71 -2.28 9.00
CA SER A 453 23.93 -2.12 9.81
C SER A 453 23.69 -1.39 11.12
N ARG A 454 22.78 -0.40 11.13
CA ARG A 454 22.44 0.40 12.33
C ARG A 454 21.49 -0.29 13.29
N VAL A 455 20.63 -1.20 12.81
CA VAL A 455 19.55 -1.77 13.61
C VAL A 455 19.80 -3.26 13.93
N THR A 456 20.24 -4.04 12.96
CA THR A 456 20.32 -5.50 13.12
C THR A 456 21.71 -6.01 13.45
N HIS A 457 22.76 -5.38 12.93
CA HIS A 457 24.16 -5.79 13.11
C HIS A 457 24.88 -4.98 14.20
N GLY A 458 26.05 -5.44 14.58
CA GLY A 458 26.88 -4.83 15.61
C GLY A 458 26.63 -5.36 17.02
N LEU A 459 27.26 -4.75 18.00
CA LEU A 459 27.08 -5.08 19.43
C LEU A 459 25.92 -4.27 20.00
N PRO A 460 25.09 -4.85 20.86
CA PRO A 460 24.02 -4.11 21.53
C PRO A 460 24.64 -3.05 22.48
N GLU A 461 24.52 -1.79 22.11
CA GLU A 461 25.09 -0.65 22.89
C GLU A 461 24.55 -0.55 24.33
N ARG A 462 23.48 -1.27 24.65
CA ARG A 462 22.80 -1.23 25.95
C ARG A 462 22.55 -2.60 26.58
N ALA A 463 23.38 -3.60 26.28
CA ALA A 463 23.39 -4.82 27.06
C ALA A 463 23.92 -4.49 28.47
N VAL A 464 23.07 -4.53 29.49
CA VAL A 464 23.49 -4.46 30.87
C VAL A 464 24.50 -5.57 31.11
N PRO A 465 25.70 -5.31 31.67
CA PRO A 465 26.71 -6.33 31.89
C PRO A 465 26.11 -7.53 32.65
N ALA A 466 26.50 -8.74 32.23
CA ALA A 466 26.02 -10.02 32.76
C ALA A 466 26.23 -10.22 34.28
N ALA A 467 26.93 -9.31 34.95
CA ALA A 467 27.12 -9.30 36.40
C ALA A 467 25.81 -9.13 37.19
N ALA A 468 24.74 -8.56 36.60
CA ALA A 468 23.46 -8.39 37.26
C ALA A 468 22.49 -9.58 37.09
N ALA A 469 22.86 -10.58 36.31
CA ALA A 469 22.05 -11.77 36.01
C ALA A 469 22.34 -12.97 36.92
N ARG A 470 23.19 -12.84 37.92
CA ARG A 470 23.58 -13.93 38.82
C ARG A 470 22.65 -14.06 40.05
N SER A 471 21.35 -14.08 39.84
CA SER A 471 20.43 -14.60 40.86
C SER A 471 19.42 -15.53 40.24
N GLY A 472 19.81 -16.80 40.23
CA GLY A 472 18.97 -18.00 40.31
C GLY A 472 17.75 -18.11 39.44
N ALA A 473 17.90 -18.83 38.29
CA ALA A 473 16.99 -19.90 37.88
C ALA A 473 17.53 -20.52 36.57
N LEU A 474 18.05 -21.71 36.63
CA LEU A 474 18.45 -22.52 35.49
C LEU A 474 17.18 -23.10 34.81
N GLY A 475 16.78 -22.50 33.70
CA GLY A 475 15.82 -23.04 32.75
C GLY A 475 16.39 -22.95 31.34
N SER A 476 16.35 -24.04 30.58
CA SER A 476 16.95 -24.23 29.25
C SER A 476 16.17 -23.58 28.10
N GLY A 477 15.58 -22.39 28.30
CA GLY A 477 14.92 -21.59 27.26
C GLY A 477 15.74 -20.35 26.86
N PRO A 478 15.46 -19.72 25.71
CA PRO A 478 16.15 -18.51 25.28
C PRO A 478 16.01 -17.41 26.35
N ARG A 479 17.16 -16.90 26.80
CA ARG A 479 17.23 -15.94 27.91
C ARG A 479 16.57 -14.62 27.53
N PRO A 480 15.66 -14.07 28.35
CA PRO A 480 15.06 -12.77 28.09
C PRO A 480 16.12 -11.65 28.17
N VAL A 481 16.20 -10.82 27.12
CA VAL A 481 17.08 -9.65 27.10
C VAL A 481 16.39 -8.50 27.82
N VAL A 482 17.06 -7.95 28.84
CA VAL A 482 16.58 -6.82 29.62
C VAL A 482 17.27 -5.55 29.16
N VAL A 483 16.52 -4.61 28.59
CA VAL A 483 17.03 -3.31 28.17
C VAL A 483 16.64 -2.24 29.21
N ALA A 484 17.62 -1.49 29.70
CA ALA A 484 17.38 -0.30 30.50
C ALA A 484 17.01 0.86 29.57
N GLY A 485 15.81 1.42 29.70
CA GLY A 485 15.35 2.58 28.93
C GLY A 485 14.46 3.47 29.76
N PRO A 486 14.38 4.79 29.46
CA PRO A 486 13.43 5.68 30.13
C PRO A 486 12.01 5.22 29.85
N ILE A 487 11.27 4.90 30.87
CA ILE A 487 9.83 4.70 30.87
C ILE A 487 9.20 6.02 31.27
N GLU A 488 8.13 6.46 30.59
CA GLU A 488 7.32 7.55 31.14
C GLU A 488 6.85 7.11 32.55
N GLY A 489 7.46 7.66 33.60
CA GLY A 489 7.13 7.36 34.99
C GLY A 489 8.20 6.64 35.82
N GLY A 490 9.43 6.40 35.33
CA GLY A 490 10.53 5.84 36.13
C GLY A 490 11.43 4.84 35.38
N ALA A 491 12.66 4.61 35.93
CA ALA A 491 13.62 3.64 35.40
C ALA A 491 13.11 2.19 35.62
N GLY A 492 12.46 1.62 34.64
CA GLY A 492 11.98 0.22 34.67
C GLY A 492 12.71 -0.66 33.66
N ARG A 493 12.99 -1.91 34.05
CA ARG A 493 13.55 -2.95 33.16
C ARG A 493 12.44 -3.53 32.27
N ARG A 494 12.55 -3.41 30.94
CA ARG A 494 11.68 -4.12 29.99
C ARG A 494 12.30 -5.43 29.57
N VAL A 495 11.56 -6.52 29.71
CA VAL A 495 11.90 -7.80 29.11
C VAL A 495 11.46 -7.76 27.65
N LEU A 496 12.41 -7.78 26.73
CA LEU A 496 12.12 -7.88 25.28
C LEU A 496 11.76 -9.33 24.95
N ARG A 497 10.60 -9.52 24.32
CA ARG A 497 10.18 -10.82 23.78
C ARG A 497 10.38 -10.80 22.27
N ASP A 498 10.94 -11.86 21.71
CA ASP A 498 11.05 -12.04 20.26
C ASP A 498 9.65 -12.24 19.64
N ILE A 499 9.57 -12.56 18.36
CA ILE A 499 8.31 -12.68 17.61
C ILE A 499 7.35 -13.64 18.35
N GLN A 500 6.12 -13.18 18.52
CA GLN A 500 5.05 -13.95 19.15
C GLN A 500 4.17 -14.64 18.10
N GLY A 501 3.37 -15.64 18.49
CA GLY A 501 2.55 -16.43 17.57
C GLY A 501 1.60 -15.61 16.70
N TYR A 502 0.99 -14.53 17.22
CA TYR A 502 0.11 -13.67 16.44
C TYR A 502 0.86 -12.81 15.42
N GLU A 503 2.10 -12.41 15.69
CA GLU A 503 2.96 -11.70 14.75
C GLU A 503 3.36 -12.63 13.61
N TRP A 504 3.74 -13.89 13.93
CA TRP A 504 3.96 -14.90 12.91
C TRP A 504 2.72 -15.14 12.04
N ALA A 505 1.54 -15.23 12.63
CA ALA A 505 0.28 -15.40 11.90
C ALA A 505 -0.01 -14.22 10.95
N ALA A 506 0.41 -13.00 11.32
CA ALA A 506 0.26 -11.82 10.48
C ALA A 506 1.35 -11.71 9.40
N TRP A 507 2.58 -12.19 9.64
CA TRP A 507 3.73 -11.91 8.77
C TRP A 507 4.08 -13.06 7.82
N VAL A 508 3.88 -14.32 8.23
CA VAL A 508 4.18 -15.49 7.39
C VAL A 508 3.45 -15.46 6.05
N PRO A 509 2.16 -15.11 5.96
CA PRO A 509 1.50 -15.01 4.66
C PRO A 509 2.18 -14.02 3.72
N LEU A 510 2.67 -12.88 4.23
CA LEU A 510 3.40 -11.89 3.44
C LEU A 510 4.76 -12.44 2.98
N ILE A 511 5.50 -13.09 3.88
CA ILE A 511 6.80 -13.72 3.55
C ILE A 511 6.62 -14.77 2.45
N VAL A 512 5.63 -15.64 2.58
CA VAL A 512 5.34 -16.69 1.59
C VAL A 512 4.98 -16.09 0.23
N LEU A 513 4.14 -15.07 0.18
CA LEU A 513 3.76 -14.43 -1.08
C LEU A 513 4.92 -13.63 -1.72
N ILE A 514 5.79 -13.01 -0.92
CA ILE A 514 7.00 -12.33 -1.42
C ILE A 514 7.94 -13.35 -2.10
N LEU A 515 8.12 -14.51 -1.50
CA LEU A 515 8.90 -15.61 -2.07
C LEU A 515 8.21 -16.20 -3.31
N LEU A 516 6.92 -16.47 -3.22
CA LEU A 516 6.14 -17.07 -4.30
C LEU A 516 6.19 -16.22 -5.57
N PHE A 517 5.90 -14.93 -5.46
CA PHE A 517 5.95 -14.03 -6.63
C PHE A 517 7.38 -13.73 -7.08
N GLY A 518 8.36 -13.80 -6.17
CA GLY A 518 9.77 -13.66 -6.51
C GLY A 518 10.29 -14.81 -7.35
N LEU A 519 9.95 -16.05 -6.96
CA LEU A 519 10.40 -17.28 -7.63
C LEU A 519 9.51 -17.64 -8.84
N TRP A 520 8.23 -17.27 -8.80
CA TRP A 520 7.27 -17.59 -9.86
C TRP A 520 6.46 -16.36 -10.31
N PRO A 521 7.10 -15.37 -10.96
CA PRO A 521 6.43 -14.13 -11.38
C PRO A 521 5.33 -14.37 -12.41
N LYS A 522 5.37 -15.48 -13.15
CA LYS A 522 4.37 -15.84 -14.14
C LYS A 522 2.96 -15.89 -13.55
N LEU A 523 2.79 -16.25 -12.27
CA LEU A 523 1.49 -16.28 -11.61
C LEU A 523 0.76 -14.92 -11.69
N LEU A 524 1.48 -13.84 -11.52
CA LEU A 524 0.91 -12.49 -11.60
C LEU A 524 0.95 -11.95 -13.03
N LEU A 525 2.05 -12.16 -13.76
CA LEU A 525 2.22 -11.65 -15.12
C LEU A 525 1.25 -12.28 -16.12
N SER A 526 0.96 -13.59 -16.01
CA SER A 526 -0.04 -14.23 -16.89
C SER A 526 -1.45 -13.69 -16.69
N LEU A 527 -1.74 -13.14 -15.51
CA LEU A 527 -3.02 -12.52 -15.20
C LEU A 527 -3.09 -11.07 -15.73
N THR A 528 -2.02 -10.29 -15.56
CA THR A 528 -2.02 -8.85 -15.92
C THR A 528 -1.75 -8.64 -17.41
N THR A 529 -0.91 -9.45 -18.06
CA THR A 529 -0.46 -9.23 -19.44
C THR A 529 -1.60 -9.13 -20.46
N PRO A 530 -2.62 -10.02 -20.50
CA PRO A 530 -3.72 -9.90 -21.46
C PRO A 530 -4.51 -8.60 -21.26
N ALA A 531 -4.75 -8.20 -20.02
CA ALA A 531 -5.47 -6.97 -19.71
C ALA A 531 -4.65 -5.72 -20.10
N VAL A 532 -3.33 -5.72 -19.86
CA VAL A 532 -2.43 -4.65 -20.26
C VAL A 532 -2.37 -4.51 -21.80
N GLN A 533 -2.29 -5.62 -22.53
CA GLN A 533 -2.32 -5.58 -23.99
C GLN A 533 -3.60 -4.95 -24.52
N THR A 534 -4.74 -5.30 -23.92
CA THR A 534 -6.03 -4.68 -24.29
C THR A 534 -6.06 -3.19 -23.96
N LEU A 535 -5.51 -2.76 -22.83
CA LEU A 535 -5.48 -1.34 -22.44
C LEU A 535 -4.59 -0.51 -23.34
N LEU A 536 -3.47 -1.07 -23.80
CA LEU A 536 -2.50 -0.38 -24.66
C LEU A 536 -2.83 -0.51 -26.15
N GLY A 537 -3.89 -1.22 -26.54
CA GLY A 537 -4.22 -1.49 -27.94
C GLY A 537 -4.35 -0.26 -28.83
N ALA A 538 -4.58 0.93 -28.26
CA ALA A 538 -4.55 2.20 -28.99
C ALA A 538 -3.14 2.79 -29.15
N LEU A 539 -2.16 2.28 -28.42
CA LEU A 539 -0.79 2.81 -28.34
C LEU A 539 0.24 1.86 -28.99
N SER A 540 -0.22 0.69 -29.45
CA SER A 540 0.58 -0.36 -30.13
C SER A 540 0.42 -0.33 -31.65
#